data_ffb4fa6e42f95763c7455af72a8acae3
#
_entry.id   ffb4fa6e42f95763c7455af72a8acae3
#
_cell.length_a   1.000
_cell.length_b   1.000
_cell.length_c   1.000
_cell.angle_alpha   90.00
_cell.angle_beta   90.00
_cell.angle_gamma   90.00
#
_symmetry.space_group_name_H-M   'P 1'
#
loop_
_entity.id
_entity.type
_entity.pdbx_description
1 polymer ?
#
loop_
_entity_poly.entity_id
_entity_poly.type
_entity_poly.pdbx_seq_one_letter_code
_entity_poly.pdbx_strand_id
1 'polypeptide(L)'
;FDFARNKAFLDLTSHQANDFQVNNKFWAYLNELAAEFLEEGRFVTFPGYEWSGNTAVGGDRNVYFRTEGRQIHRSSHALLPERHDLNTDAPNVNLLFEALKDEDCVMYAHVGGRYADIKYGHDPKLERSMEIHSAWGTFEWLLTDGFPLGHRSGVVCNSDGHKGRPGASYPGASMFGAYGGLTCFYAKELTRDGIFECLRKRHHYGTTGTRLHLDVRAELASGGELFDEDPNAFPDTGSQTVNSVMMGDIVK
;
A
#
# COMPACT_ATOMS: atom_id res chain seq x y z
N PHE A 1 16.20 5.22 0.97
CA PHE A 1 16.10 5.28 -0.49
C PHE A 1 17.38 4.81 -1.17
N ASP A 2 18.57 5.32 -0.78
CA ASP A 2 19.84 4.93 -1.41
C ASP A 2 20.09 3.41 -1.44
N PHE A 3 19.85 2.73 -0.32
CA PHE A 3 19.99 1.26 -0.25
C PHE A 3 19.03 0.56 -1.22
N ALA A 4 17.78 0.98 -1.27
CA ALA A 4 16.77 0.41 -2.17
C ALA A 4 17.21 0.50 -3.63
N ARG A 5 17.61 1.71 -4.06
CA ARG A 5 18.02 1.98 -5.43
C ARG A 5 19.36 1.32 -5.80
N ASN A 6 20.41 1.53 -4.99
CA ASN A 6 21.78 1.27 -5.38
C ASN A 6 22.38 -0.04 -4.83
N LYS A 7 21.70 -0.71 -3.87
CA LYS A 7 22.14 -1.98 -3.26
C LYS A 7 21.16 -3.10 -3.48
N ALA A 8 19.88 -2.84 -3.28
CA ALA A 8 18.83 -3.84 -3.49
C ALA A 8 18.29 -3.83 -4.93
N PHE A 9 18.62 -2.82 -5.75
CA PHE A 9 18.18 -2.69 -7.14
C PHE A 9 16.66 -2.80 -7.27
N LEU A 10 15.94 -2.06 -6.41
CA LEU A 10 14.50 -1.88 -6.53
C LEU A 10 14.22 -0.77 -7.53
N ASP A 11 13.11 -0.89 -8.25
CA ASP A 11 12.61 0.15 -9.16
C ASP A 11 11.79 1.21 -8.41
N LEU A 12 11.28 0.85 -7.23
CA LEU A 12 10.51 1.79 -6.41
C LEU A 12 10.59 1.45 -4.91
N THR A 13 10.33 2.46 -4.08
CA THR A 13 10.18 2.29 -2.63
C THR A 13 9.45 3.48 -2.00
N SER A 14 8.93 3.26 -0.78
CA SER A 14 8.47 4.31 0.11
C SER A 14 8.96 4.02 1.53
N HIS A 15 9.20 5.06 2.30
CA HIS A 15 9.49 4.95 3.72
C HIS A 15 8.18 5.01 4.51
N GLN A 16 7.88 3.96 5.26
CA GLN A 16 6.62 3.81 5.99
C GLN A 16 6.90 3.79 7.51
N ALA A 17 7.27 4.96 8.05
CA ALA A 17 7.46 5.10 9.48
C ALA A 17 6.13 5.13 10.22
N ASN A 18 6.11 4.59 11.45
CA ASN A 18 4.94 4.65 12.33
C ASN A 18 4.55 6.11 12.61
N ASP A 19 3.33 6.48 12.32
CA ASP A 19 2.79 7.84 12.42
C ASP A 19 3.03 8.51 13.79
N PHE A 20 2.84 7.77 14.89
CA PHE A 20 3.01 8.25 16.26
C PHE A 20 4.48 8.53 16.65
N GLN A 21 5.45 8.22 15.79
CA GLN A 21 6.88 8.54 15.94
C GLN A 21 7.35 9.61 14.94
N VAL A 22 6.52 9.99 13.99
CA VAL A 22 6.83 10.96 12.93
C VAL A 22 6.36 12.34 13.34
N ASN A 23 7.27 13.19 13.84
CA ASN A 23 6.96 14.60 14.06
C ASN A 23 6.92 15.40 12.74
N ASN A 24 6.42 16.63 12.77
CA ASN A 24 6.23 17.43 11.56
C ASN A 24 7.53 17.75 10.82
N LYS A 25 8.62 17.97 11.55
CA LYS A 25 9.95 18.19 10.96
C LYS A 25 10.43 16.93 10.23
N PHE A 26 10.25 15.76 10.83
CA PHE A 26 10.65 14.50 10.20
C PHE A 26 9.74 14.17 9.01
N TRP A 27 8.43 14.46 9.10
CA TRP A 27 7.52 14.30 7.98
C TRP A 27 7.92 15.18 6.78
N ALA A 28 8.23 16.46 7.01
CA ALA A 28 8.74 17.33 5.95
C ALA A 28 10.02 16.78 5.32
N TYR A 29 10.98 16.30 6.14
CA TYR A 29 12.21 15.71 5.66
C TYR A 29 11.99 14.43 4.84
N LEU A 30 11.06 13.56 5.22
CA LEU A 30 10.69 12.37 4.43
C LEU A 30 10.11 12.74 3.07
N ASN A 31 9.30 13.81 3.00
CA ASN A 31 8.78 14.35 1.74
C ASN A 31 9.90 14.90 0.85
N GLU A 32 10.84 15.67 1.41
CA GLU A 32 12.02 16.18 0.70
C GLU A 32 12.86 15.02 0.13
N LEU A 33 13.12 13.99 0.92
CA LEU A 33 13.84 12.81 0.45
C LEU A 33 13.08 12.03 -0.63
N ALA A 34 11.75 11.93 -0.53
CA ALA A 34 10.96 11.29 -1.57
C ALA A 34 11.05 12.05 -2.90
N ALA A 35 11.04 13.39 -2.86
CA ALA A 35 11.25 14.21 -4.05
C ALA A 35 12.69 14.12 -4.59
N GLU A 36 13.69 14.18 -3.71
CA GLU A 36 15.12 14.13 -4.10
C GLU A 36 15.49 12.82 -4.82
N PHE A 37 14.96 11.69 -4.34
CA PHE A 37 15.28 10.38 -4.90
C PHE A 37 14.40 9.98 -6.09
N LEU A 38 13.35 10.73 -6.38
CA LEU A 38 12.50 10.47 -7.54
C LEU A 38 13.27 10.70 -8.85
N GLU A 39 13.37 9.67 -9.64
CA GLU A 39 13.96 9.70 -10.99
C GLU A 39 13.09 8.81 -11.89
N GLU A 40 12.06 9.42 -12.49
CA GLU A 40 11.12 8.68 -13.35
C GLU A 40 11.84 7.97 -14.49
N GLY A 41 11.39 6.76 -14.80
CA GLY A 41 12.08 5.85 -15.72
C GLY A 41 13.23 5.05 -15.10
N ARG A 42 13.63 5.35 -13.85
CA ARG A 42 14.71 4.64 -13.16
C ARG A 42 14.40 4.23 -11.72
N PHE A 43 13.85 5.15 -10.92
CA PHE A 43 13.54 4.86 -9.52
C PHE A 43 12.41 5.75 -9.03
N VAL A 44 11.30 5.14 -8.62
CA VAL A 44 10.13 5.86 -8.15
C VAL A 44 10.05 5.82 -6.63
N THR A 45 9.78 6.97 -6.03
CA THR A 45 9.60 7.13 -4.58
C THR A 45 8.27 7.80 -4.30
N PHE A 46 7.65 7.44 -3.17
CA PHE A 46 6.40 8.03 -2.69
C PHE A 46 6.57 8.56 -1.28
N PRO A 47 6.01 9.75 -0.96
CA PRO A 47 5.76 10.12 0.42
C PRO A 47 4.69 9.20 1.01
N GLY A 48 4.90 8.74 2.24
CA GLY A 48 3.97 7.83 2.89
C GLY A 48 4.31 7.60 4.35
N TYR A 49 3.41 6.95 5.04
CA TYR A 49 3.57 6.59 6.44
C TYR A 49 2.70 5.37 6.79
N GLU A 50 3.05 4.70 7.86
CA GLU A 50 2.21 3.68 8.47
C GLU A 50 1.32 4.35 9.53
N TRP A 51 0.00 4.37 9.30
CA TRP A 51 -0.95 4.68 10.35
C TRP A 51 -1.07 3.48 11.28
N SER A 52 -0.62 3.67 12.51
CA SER A 52 -0.34 2.58 13.46
C SER A 52 -1.37 2.52 14.58
N GLY A 53 -2.64 2.37 14.23
CA GLY A 53 -3.72 2.19 15.18
C GLY A 53 -3.70 0.80 15.83
N ASN A 54 -4.14 0.70 17.09
CA ASN A 54 -4.35 -0.61 17.69
C ASN A 54 -5.38 -1.43 16.89
N THR A 55 -5.26 -2.75 16.90
CA THR A 55 -6.21 -3.64 16.20
C THR A 55 -7.67 -3.35 16.56
N ALA A 56 -7.96 -3.05 17.83
CA ALA A 56 -9.31 -2.70 18.29
C ALA A 56 -9.90 -1.41 17.70
N VAL A 57 -9.09 -0.58 17.03
CA VAL A 57 -9.52 0.64 16.32
C VAL A 57 -9.22 0.59 14.83
N GLY A 58 -8.95 -0.60 14.30
CA GLY A 58 -8.76 -0.87 12.89
C GLY A 58 -7.42 -1.50 12.53
N GLY A 59 -6.37 -1.40 13.37
CA GLY A 59 -5.04 -1.95 13.10
C GLY A 59 -4.25 -1.17 12.06
N ASP A 60 -3.05 -1.63 11.75
CA ASP A 60 -2.09 -0.91 10.93
C ASP A 60 -2.56 -0.75 9.46
N ARG A 61 -2.30 0.43 8.89
CA ARG A 61 -2.53 0.77 7.48
C ARG A 61 -1.36 1.53 6.91
N ASN A 62 -0.89 1.14 5.74
CA ASN A 62 0.08 1.94 4.98
C ASN A 62 -0.63 2.95 4.09
N VAL A 63 -0.18 4.20 4.12
CA VAL A 63 -0.72 5.31 3.33
C VAL A 63 0.36 5.81 2.39
N TYR A 64 0.02 5.96 1.11
CA TYR A 64 0.90 6.49 0.07
C TYR A 64 0.23 7.66 -0.62
N PHE A 65 0.92 8.79 -0.68
CA PHE A 65 0.48 9.95 -1.45
C PHE A 65 1.18 10.00 -2.81
N ARG A 66 0.46 10.47 -3.83
CA ARG A 66 1.05 10.69 -5.15
C ARG A 66 2.06 11.85 -5.12
N THR A 67 1.80 12.88 -4.32
CA THR A 67 2.61 14.10 -4.24
C THR A 67 3.00 14.41 -2.81
N GLU A 68 4.08 15.16 -2.66
CA GLU A 68 4.57 15.68 -1.39
C GLU A 68 3.63 16.75 -0.78
N GLY A 69 3.91 17.10 0.48
CA GLY A 69 3.24 18.20 1.17
C GLY A 69 1.85 17.88 1.70
N ARG A 70 1.45 16.62 1.71
CA ARG A 70 0.16 16.20 2.25
C ARG A 70 0.18 16.11 3.77
N GLN A 71 -0.99 16.30 4.38
CA GLN A 71 -1.14 16.23 5.82
C GLN A 71 -0.95 14.77 6.29
N ILE A 72 -0.13 14.58 7.32
CA ILE A 72 -0.08 13.30 8.04
C ILE A 72 -1.21 13.26 9.07
N HIS A 73 -2.01 12.20 9.05
CA HIS A 73 -3.06 11.94 10.04
C HIS A 73 -2.58 10.82 10.95
N ARG A 74 -2.37 11.14 12.23
CA ARG A 74 -1.79 10.21 13.18
C ARG A 74 -2.84 9.45 13.96
N SER A 75 -2.52 8.23 14.32
CA SER A 75 -3.32 7.44 15.27
C SER A 75 -3.25 8.02 16.69
N SER A 76 -2.12 8.65 17.01
CA SER A 76 -1.88 9.25 18.33
C SER A 76 -0.69 10.20 18.34
N HIS A 77 -0.80 11.29 19.08
CA HIS A 77 0.32 12.19 19.43
C HIS A 77 1.00 11.83 20.78
N ALA A 78 0.67 10.72 21.40
CA ALA A 78 1.11 10.42 22.77
C ALA A 78 2.64 10.47 22.94
N LEU A 79 3.41 10.09 21.93
CA LEU A 79 4.87 10.07 21.94
C LEU A 79 5.53 11.30 21.29
N LEU A 80 4.74 12.25 20.79
CA LEU A 80 5.27 13.43 20.11
C LEU A 80 5.24 14.66 21.03
N PRO A 81 6.25 15.55 20.95
CA PRO A 81 6.26 16.79 21.74
C PRO A 81 5.32 17.86 21.19
N GLU A 82 5.08 17.88 19.87
CA GLU A 82 4.18 18.84 19.25
C GLU A 82 2.73 18.59 19.67
N ARG A 83 1.96 19.70 19.83
CA ARG A 83 0.55 19.65 20.21
C ARG A 83 -0.34 20.59 19.39
N HIS A 84 0.23 21.30 18.43
CA HIS A 84 -0.49 22.31 17.65
C HIS A 84 -1.39 21.72 16.55
N ASP A 85 -1.21 20.47 16.19
CA ASP A 85 -1.91 19.77 15.14
C ASP A 85 -2.69 18.51 15.62
N LEU A 86 -2.98 18.43 16.91
CA LEU A 86 -3.81 17.35 17.50
C LEU A 86 -5.16 17.16 16.83
N ASN A 87 -5.71 18.22 16.25
CA ASN A 87 -6.98 18.19 15.54
C ASN A 87 -6.90 17.49 14.17
N THR A 88 -5.71 17.15 13.71
CA THR A 88 -5.50 16.35 12.49
C THR A 88 -5.41 14.85 12.76
N ASP A 89 -5.41 14.44 14.02
CA ASP A 89 -5.34 13.03 14.40
C ASP A 89 -6.57 12.25 13.93
N ALA A 90 -6.34 11.03 13.52
CA ALA A 90 -7.36 10.04 13.18
C ALA A 90 -7.21 8.83 14.13
N PRO A 91 -7.84 8.85 15.32
CA PRO A 91 -7.63 7.84 16.36
C PRO A 91 -8.28 6.48 16.08
N ASN A 92 -9.00 6.34 14.98
CA ASN A 92 -9.47 5.05 14.45
C ASN A 92 -9.47 5.06 12.92
N VAL A 93 -9.53 3.88 12.30
CA VAL A 93 -9.38 3.74 10.85
C VAL A 93 -10.52 4.42 10.06
N ASN A 94 -11.74 4.48 10.59
CA ASN A 94 -12.85 5.13 9.90
C ASN A 94 -12.66 6.65 9.84
N LEU A 95 -12.08 7.26 10.88
CA LEU A 95 -11.69 8.67 10.87
C LEU A 95 -10.49 8.91 9.93
N LEU A 96 -9.59 7.94 9.80
CA LEU A 96 -8.52 8.01 8.81
C LEU A 96 -9.08 8.01 7.38
N PHE A 97 -10.01 7.12 7.06
CA PHE A 97 -10.68 7.10 5.75
C PHE A 97 -11.40 8.42 5.47
N GLU A 98 -12.12 8.95 6.45
CA GLU A 98 -12.80 10.25 6.31
C GLU A 98 -11.81 11.40 6.06
N ALA A 99 -10.67 11.40 6.75
CA ALA A 99 -9.63 12.41 6.58
C ALA A 99 -8.94 12.34 5.20
N LEU A 100 -8.87 11.15 4.60
CA LEU A 100 -8.17 10.90 3.34
C LEU A 100 -9.08 10.78 2.12
N LYS A 101 -10.40 10.84 2.27
CA LYS A 101 -11.38 10.57 1.19
C LYS A 101 -11.22 11.44 -0.06
N ASP A 102 -10.74 12.67 0.10
CA ASP A 102 -10.54 13.65 -0.98
C ASP A 102 -9.05 13.79 -1.35
N GLU A 103 -8.16 13.00 -0.73
CA GLU A 103 -6.73 13.01 -1.01
C GLU A 103 -6.38 12.07 -2.18
N ASP A 104 -5.38 12.49 -2.97
CA ASP A 104 -4.81 11.65 -4.01
C ASP A 104 -3.82 10.66 -3.40
N CYS A 105 -4.38 9.63 -2.78
CA CYS A 105 -3.62 8.60 -2.08
C CYS A 105 -4.17 7.19 -2.36
N VAL A 106 -3.41 6.19 -1.96
CA VAL A 106 -3.81 4.78 -1.87
C VAL A 106 -3.38 4.23 -0.53
N MET A 107 -4.14 3.27 -0.05
CA MET A 107 -3.87 2.59 1.20
C MET A 107 -3.91 1.07 1.02
N TYR A 108 -3.32 0.36 1.96
CA TYR A 108 -3.57 -1.07 2.12
C TYR A 108 -3.53 -1.50 3.59
N ALA A 109 -4.34 -2.52 3.88
CA ALA A 109 -4.34 -3.21 5.15
C ALA A 109 -2.99 -3.88 5.37
N HIS A 110 -2.41 -3.72 6.55
CA HIS A 110 -1.07 -4.14 6.90
C HIS A 110 -1.05 -5.00 8.17
N VAL A 111 -0.08 -5.87 8.28
CA VAL A 111 0.20 -6.63 9.51
C VAL A 111 1.62 -6.33 9.97
N GLY A 112 1.73 -5.35 10.83
CA GLY A 112 2.93 -5.07 11.61
C GLY A 112 2.77 -5.59 13.04
N GLY A 113 3.10 -4.77 14.03
CA GLY A 113 2.87 -5.08 15.43
C GLY A 113 1.40 -5.16 15.84
N ARG A 114 0.50 -4.56 15.04
CA ARG A 114 -0.94 -4.48 15.23
C ARG A 114 -1.60 -4.85 13.91
N TYR A 115 -2.13 -6.05 13.80
CA TYR A 115 -2.74 -6.49 12.55
C TYR A 115 -4.02 -5.71 12.23
N ALA A 116 -4.20 -5.43 10.94
CA ALA A 116 -5.38 -4.76 10.42
C ALA A 116 -6.66 -5.55 10.72
N ASP A 117 -7.66 -4.89 11.29
CA ASP A 117 -9.01 -5.42 11.40
C ASP A 117 -9.86 -4.92 10.22
N ILE A 118 -9.91 -5.72 9.16
CA ILE A 118 -10.66 -5.42 7.94
C ILE A 118 -12.18 -5.56 8.10
N LYS A 119 -12.63 -6.12 9.23
CA LYS A 119 -14.05 -6.21 9.60
C LYS A 119 -14.52 -4.95 10.30
N TYR A 120 -13.63 -4.32 11.08
CA TYR A 120 -13.90 -3.05 11.74
C TYR A 120 -14.03 -1.88 10.75
N GLY A 121 -13.20 -1.84 9.72
CA GLY A 121 -13.26 -0.80 8.70
C GLY A 121 -12.53 -1.19 7.42
N HIS A 122 -13.14 -0.82 6.30
CA HIS A 122 -12.60 -0.95 4.95
C HIS A 122 -13.21 0.12 4.05
N ASP A 123 -12.39 0.84 3.31
CA ASP A 123 -12.83 1.78 2.28
C ASP A 123 -12.36 1.29 0.90
N PRO A 124 -13.27 0.83 0.00
CA PRO A 124 -12.89 0.28 -1.29
C PRO A 124 -12.32 1.32 -2.27
N LYS A 125 -12.46 2.63 -1.99
CA LYS A 125 -11.86 3.70 -2.79
C LYS A 125 -10.41 3.97 -2.42
N LEU A 126 -10.08 3.85 -1.15
CA LEU A 126 -8.75 4.12 -0.60
C LEU A 126 -7.93 2.84 -0.44
N GLU A 127 -8.53 1.81 0.17
CA GLU A 127 -7.85 0.55 0.53
C GLU A 127 -7.98 -0.47 -0.61
N ARG A 128 -7.09 -0.35 -1.59
CA ARG A 128 -7.11 -1.14 -2.84
C ARG A 128 -6.42 -2.49 -2.74
N SER A 129 -5.64 -2.70 -1.68
CA SER A 129 -4.81 -3.90 -1.53
C SER A 129 -4.72 -4.33 -0.08
N MET A 130 -4.28 -5.57 0.12
CA MET A 130 -3.92 -6.13 1.43
C MET A 130 -2.50 -6.64 1.38
N GLU A 131 -1.70 -6.33 2.39
CA GLU A 131 -0.37 -6.88 2.53
C GLU A 131 -0.44 -8.25 3.18
N ILE A 132 -0.16 -9.28 2.38
CA ILE A 132 -0.24 -10.68 2.85
C ILE A 132 1.11 -11.27 3.23
N HIS A 133 2.20 -10.55 3.02
CA HIS A 133 3.52 -11.00 3.41
C HIS A 133 4.48 -9.83 3.63
N SER A 134 5.25 -9.92 4.72
CA SER A 134 6.36 -9.04 5.04
C SER A 134 7.43 -9.77 5.85
N ALA A 135 8.41 -9.05 6.41
CA ALA A 135 9.38 -9.64 7.35
C ALA A 135 8.74 -10.16 8.64
N TRP A 136 7.49 -9.79 8.95
CA TRP A 136 6.73 -10.31 10.07
C TRP A 136 6.18 -11.73 9.81
N GLY A 137 5.93 -12.10 8.56
CA GLY A 137 5.37 -13.41 8.20
C GLY A 137 4.45 -13.36 6.99
N THR A 138 3.63 -14.39 6.83
CA THR A 138 2.64 -14.53 5.76
C THR A 138 1.24 -14.54 6.35
N PHE A 139 0.35 -13.71 5.81
CA PHE A 139 -0.96 -13.36 6.38
C PHE A 139 -2.09 -13.54 5.36
N GLU A 140 -2.10 -14.68 4.66
CA GLU A 140 -3.13 -15.01 3.65
C GLU A 140 -4.55 -14.99 4.21
N TRP A 141 -4.70 -15.11 5.54
CA TRP A 141 -5.97 -15.03 6.22
C TRP A 141 -6.68 -13.67 5.99
N LEU A 142 -5.95 -12.57 5.72
CA LEU A 142 -6.57 -11.29 5.34
C LEU A 142 -7.43 -11.44 4.08
N LEU A 143 -6.97 -12.20 3.07
CA LEU A 143 -7.75 -12.45 1.85
C LEU A 143 -8.93 -13.38 2.14
N THR A 144 -8.69 -14.48 2.85
CA THR A 144 -9.75 -15.44 3.17
C THR A 144 -10.86 -14.84 4.05
N ASP A 145 -10.53 -13.85 4.88
CA ASP A 145 -11.50 -13.08 5.66
C ASP A 145 -12.16 -11.96 4.83
N GLY A 146 -11.42 -11.34 3.90
CA GLY A 146 -11.91 -10.23 3.08
C GLY A 146 -12.88 -10.65 1.97
N PHE A 147 -12.63 -11.79 1.31
CA PHE A 147 -13.47 -12.25 0.21
C PHE A 147 -14.94 -12.46 0.59
N PRO A 148 -15.29 -13.11 1.72
CA PRO A 148 -16.68 -13.22 2.17
C PRO A 148 -17.35 -11.88 2.50
N LEU A 149 -16.56 -10.85 2.82
CA LEU A 149 -17.03 -9.48 3.06
C LEU A 149 -17.23 -8.69 1.75
N GLY A 150 -16.89 -9.28 0.60
CA GLY A 150 -17.00 -8.62 -0.70
C GLY A 150 -15.83 -7.67 -1.01
N HIS A 151 -14.74 -7.71 -0.25
CA HIS A 151 -13.57 -6.88 -0.52
C HIS A 151 -12.88 -7.36 -1.80
N ARG A 152 -12.66 -6.45 -2.75
CA ARG A 152 -11.98 -6.70 -4.02
C ARG A 152 -10.58 -6.10 -3.99
N SER A 153 -9.73 -6.70 -3.17
CA SER A 153 -8.38 -6.20 -2.90
C SER A 153 -7.33 -6.90 -3.76
N GLY A 154 -6.36 -6.13 -4.23
CA GLY A 154 -5.11 -6.66 -4.76
C GLY A 154 -4.21 -7.18 -3.65
N VAL A 155 -3.10 -7.81 -4.04
CA VAL A 155 -2.11 -8.37 -3.12
C VAL A 155 -0.82 -7.59 -3.20
N VAL A 156 -0.37 -7.05 -2.07
CA VAL A 156 0.97 -6.49 -1.93
C VAL A 156 1.79 -7.34 -0.95
N CYS A 157 3.11 -7.34 -1.15
CA CYS A 157 4.10 -7.95 -0.26
C CYS A 157 5.28 -6.98 -0.16
N ASN A 158 5.66 -6.61 1.04
CA ASN A 158 6.71 -5.64 1.23
C ASN A 158 7.74 -6.10 2.26
N SER A 159 8.78 -5.33 2.48
CA SER A 159 9.80 -5.76 3.43
C SER A 159 9.40 -5.52 4.88
N ASP A 160 8.72 -4.44 5.18
CA ASP A 160 8.52 -3.95 6.56
C ASP A 160 9.79 -4.08 7.41
N GLY A 161 10.91 -3.70 6.79
CA GLY A 161 12.23 -3.93 7.35
C GLY A 161 12.69 -2.78 8.23
N HIS A 162 13.03 -3.08 9.51
CA HIS A 162 13.44 -2.10 10.51
C HIS A 162 14.96 -1.84 10.55
N LYS A 163 15.69 -2.25 9.51
CA LYS A 163 17.16 -2.07 9.42
C LYS A 163 17.60 -1.25 8.20
N GLY A 164 16.67 -0.52 7.56
CA GLY A 164 16.96 0.32 6.39
C GLY A 164 17.45 -0.47 5.17
N ARG A 165 17.02 -1.71 4.99
CA ARG A 165 17.46 -2.61 3.90
C ARG A 165 16.28 -3.15 3.10
N PRO A 166 15.42 -2.30 2.51
CA PRO A 166 14.30 -2.76 1.70
C PRO A 166 14.79 -3.57 0.50
N GLY A 167 14.03 -4.63 0.14
CA GLY A 167 14.37 -5.52 -0.97
C GLY A 167 15.53 -6.49 -0.72
N ALA A 168 16.16 -6.48 0.45
CA ALA A 168 17.25 -7.38 0.83
C ALA A 168 17.05 -7.97 2.23
N SER A 169 15.82 -8.05 2.70
CA SER A 169 15.48 -8.67 3.99
C SER A 169 15.47 -10.19 3.86
N TYR A 170 16.21 -10.87 4.72
CA TYR A 170 16.27 -12.34 4.79
C TYR A 170 16.40 -12.77 6.28
N PRO A 171 16.11 -14.03 6.63
CA PRO A 171 16.31 -14.52 7.98
C PRO A 171 17.70 -14.22 8.50
N GLY A 172 17.79 -13.64 9.72
CA GLY A 172 19.05 -13.14 10.29
C GLY A 172 19.38 -11.69 9.90
N ALA A 173 18.86 -11.17 8.79
CA ALA A 173 18.96 -9.75 8.43
C ALA A 173 17.70 -8.95 8.81
N SER A 174 16.53 -9.58 8.86
CA SER A 174 15.30 -8.98 9.38
C SER A 174 15.21 -9.17 10.90
N MET A 175 14.43 -8.32 11.58
CA MET A 175 14.20 -8.45 13.02
C MET A 175 13.24 -9.60 13.36
N PHE A 176 12.35 -9.96 12.45
CA PHE A 176 11.20 -10.84 12.71
C PHE A 176 11.33 -12.23 12.10
N GLY A 177 12.45 -12.53 11.45
CA GLY A 177 12.80 -13.89 11.02
C GLY A 177 12.23 -14.37 9.70
N ALA A 178 11.32 -13.63 9.07
CA ALA A 178 10.84 -13.94 7.72
C ALA A 178 11.65 -13.20 6.63
N TYR A 179 11.57 -13.67 5.39
CA TYR A 179 12.03 -12.89 4.24
C TYR A 179 11.12 -11.68 4.05
N GLY A 180 11.69 -10.55 3.66
CA GLY A 180 10.90 -9.42 3.20
C GLY A 180 10.26 -9.72 1.85
N GLY A 181 9.00 -9.31 1.68
CA GLY A 181 8.29 -9.43 0.40
C GLY A 181 8.72 -8.39 -0.63
N LEU A 182 8.29 -8.62 -1.86
CA LEU A 182 8.38 -7.68 -2.98
C LEU A 182 7.01 -7.57 -3.65
N THR A 183 6.58 -6.36 -3.97
CA THR A 183 5.44 -6.10 -4.85
C THR A 183 5.93 -5.82 -6.25
N CYS A 184 5.36 -6.50 -7.23
CA CYS A 184 5.68 -6.35 -8.64
C CYS A 184 4.49 -5.72 -9.37
N PHE A 185 4.72 -4.76 -10.26
CA PHE A 185 3.71 -3.97 -10.94
C PHE A 185 3.72 -4.20 -12.45
N TYR A 186 2.54 -4.29 -13.07
CA TYR A 186 2.37 -4.34 -14.52
C TYR A 186 2.28 -2.92 -15.10
N ALA A 187 3.20 -2.05 -14.72
CA ALA A 187 3.22 -0.68 -15.19
C ALA A 187 3.76 -0.58 -16.62
N LYS A 188 3.13 0.27 -17.43
CA LYS A 188 3.62 0.59 -18.79
C LYS A 188 4.86 1.48 -18.74
N GLU A 189 4.92 2.33 -17.73
CA GLU A 189 6.00 3.29 -17.50
C GLU A 189 6.37 3.30 -16.02
N LEU A 190 7.65 3.44 -15.75
CA LEU A 190 8.17 3.56 -14.38
C LEU A 190 8.06 5.02 -13.92
N THR A 191 6.84 5.45 -13.65
CA THR A 191 6.50 6.80 -13.17
C THR A 191 5.60 6.68 -11.94
N ARG A 192 5.49 7.75 -11.14
CA ARG A 192 4.52 7.77 -10.03
C ARG A 192 3.11 7.49 -10.52
N ASP A 193 2.71 8.12 -11.61
CA ASP A 193 1.38 7.94 -12.18
C ASP A 193 1.14 6.51 -12.64
N GLY A 194 2.11 5.89 -13.33
CA GLY A 194 2.02 4.51 -13.76
C GLY A 194 1.89 3.52 -12.60
N ILE A 195 2.64 3.73 -11.53
CA ILE A 195 2.56 2.87 -10.33
C ILE A 195 1.25 3.10 -9.56
N PHE A 196 0.79 4.35 -9.39
CA PHE A 196 -0.49 4.65 -8.74
C PHE A 196 -1.67 4.04 -9.51
N GLU A 197 -1.64 4.10 -10.84
CA GLU A 197 -2.65 3.44 -11.67
C GLU A 197 -2.66 1.92 -11.45
N CYS A 198 -1.49 1.29 -11.39
CA CYS A 198 -1.40 -0.14 -11.07
C CYS A 198 -1.92 -0.47 -9.68
N LEU A 199 -1.64 0.36 -8.66
CA LEU A 199 -2.17 0.18 -7.31
C LEU A 199 -3.70 0.28 -7.31
N ARG A 200 -4.27 1.28 -7.97
CA ARG A 200 -5.71 1.50 -8.05
C ARG A 200 -6.43 0.38 -8.80
N LYS A 201 -5.85 -0.10 -9.89
CA LYS A 201 -6.39 -1.21 -10.71
C LYS A 201 -6.00 -2.59 -10.21
N ARG A 202 -5.23 -2.69 -9.13
CA ARG A 202 -4.74 -3.99 -8.59
C ARG A 202 -3.87 -4.75 -9.60
N HIS A 203 -3.28 -4.05 -10.58
CA HIS A 203 -2.39 -4.61 -11.59
C HIS A 203 -0.99 -4.84 -11.01
N HIS A 204 -0.93 -5.66 -9.98
CA HIS A 204 0.29 -6.01 -9.27
C HIS A 204 0.14 -7.37 -8.59
N TYR A 205 1.25 -7.95 -8.19
CA TYR A 205 1.29 -9.17 -7.38
C TYR A 205 2.42 -9.08 -6.36
N GLY A 206 2.32 -9.89 -5.31
CA GLY A 206 3.33 -10.00 -4.27
C GLY A 206 4.14 -11.28 -4.37
N THR A 207 5.39 -11.23 -3.90
CA THR A 207 6.24 -12.41 -3.70
C THR A 207 6.84 -12.41 -2.30
N THR A 208 7.31 -13.56 -1.85
CA THR A 208 8.02 -13.70 -0.58
C THR A 208 9.51 -13.37 -0.69
N GLY A 209 9.86 -12.40 -1.54
CA GLY A 209 11.22 -11.88 -1.72
C GLY A 209 11.94 -12.38 -2.97
N THR A 210 11.36 -13.31 -3.71
CA THR A 210 11.91 -13.75 -5.00
C THR A 210 11.52 -12.78 -6.13
N ARG A 211 12.41 -12.62 -7.12
CA ARG A 211 12.18 -11.76 -8.30
C ARG A 211 11.65 -12.58 -9.47
N LEU A 212 10.58 -13.35 -9.24
CA LEU A 212 9.91 -14.08 -10.31
C LEU A 212 8.99 -13.15 -11.10
N HIS A 213 8.83 -13.44 -12.39
CA HIS A 213 7.81 -12.81 -13.22
C HIS A 213 6.58 -13.72 -13.26
N LEU A 214 5.42 -13.16 -12.94
CA LEU A 214 4.13 -13.82 -12.95
C LEU A 214 3.20 -13.05 -13.90
N ASP A 215 2.65 -13.69 -14.93
CA ASP A 215 1.62 -13.13 -15.79
C ASP A 215 0.42 -14.09 -15.79
N VAL A 216 -0.67 -13.66 -15.17
CA VAL A 216 -1.90 -14.46 -15.07
C VAL A 216 -3.00 -13.76 -15.85
N ARG A 217 -3.55 -14.47 -16.84
CA ARG A 217 -4.66 -14.00 -17.68
C ARG A 217 -5.74 -15.06 -17.74
N ALA A 218 -6.96 -14.62 -17.98
CA ALA A 218 -8.08 -15.52 -18.23
C ALA A 218 -8.72 -15.18 -19.57
N GLU A 219 -8.96 -16.20 -20.42
CA GLU A 219 -9.76 -16.10 -21.62
C GLU A 219 -11.23 -16.38 -21.28
N LEU A 220 -12.12 -15.53 -21.75
CA LEU A 220 -13.55 -15.60 -21.44
C LEU A 220 -14.28 -16.27 -22.61
N ALA A 221 -14.96 -17.37 -22.34
CA ALA A 221 -15.63 -18.20 -23.39
C ALA A 221 -16.74 -17.43 -24.14
N SER A 222 -17.40 -16.46 -23.52
CA SER A 222 -18.52 -15.70 -24.10
C SER A 222 -18.34 -14.18 -24.05
N GLY A 223 -17.11 -13.72 -23.79
CA GLY A 223 -16.88 -12.33 -23.46
C GLY A 223 -17.36 -11.96 -22.04
N GLY A 224 -16.87 -10.86 -21.51
CA GLY A 224 -17.25 -10.34 -20.19
C GLY A 224 -17.27 -8.82 -20.22
N GLU A 225 -17.96 -8.24 -19.26
CA GLU A 225 -18.01 -6.80 -19.02
C GLU A 225 -16.88 -6.41 -18.08
N LEU A 226 -15.79 -5.82 -18.61
CA LEU A 226 -14.68 -5.29 -17.83
C LEU A 226 -15.02 -3.89 -17.36
N PHE A 227 -14.96 -3.66 -16.05
CA PHE A 227 -15.19 -2.35 -15.45
C PHE A 227 -13.90 -1.54 -15.32
N ASP A 228 -13.99 -0.23 -15.54
CA ASP A 228 -12.85 0.69 -15.37
C ASP A 228 -12.46 0.81 -13.90
N GLU A 229 -13.45 0.75 -12.99
CA GLU A 229 -13.30 0.79 -11.54
C GLU A 229 -14.21 -0.25 -10.88
N ASP A 230 -14.08 -0.46 -9.57
CA ASP A 230 -14.99 -1.33 -8.84
C ASP A 230 -16.43 -0.75 -8.82
N PRO A 231 -17.41 -1.38 -9.47
CA PRO A 231 -18.77 -0.85 -9.53
C PRO A 231 -19.47 -0.79 -8.15
N ASN A 232 -18.96 -1.51 -7.14
CA ASN A 232 -19.48 -1.37 -5.78
C ASN A 232 -19.00 -0.08 -5.09
N ALA A 233 -17.83 0.40 -5.45
CA ALA A 233 -17.27 1.65 -4.94
C ALA A 233 -17.61 2.85 -5.84
N PHE A 234 -17.76 2.62 -7.14
CA PHE A 234 -18.02 3.62 -8.17
C PHE A 234 -19.19 3.17 -9.05
N PRO A 235 -20.45 3.40 -8.61
CA PRO A 235 -21.64 2.91 -9.33
C PRO A 235 -21.76 3.41 -10.77
N ASP A 236 -21.19 4.58 -11.06
CA ASP A 236 -21.22 5.21 -12.40
C ASP A 236 -19.97 4.87 -13.23
N THR A 237 -19.20 3.84 -12.86
CA THR A 237 -17.98 3.45 -13.58
C THR A 237 -18.31 3.00 -15.01
N GLY A 238 -17.40 3.34 -15.96
CA GLY A 238 -17.46 2.84 -17.32
C GLY A 238 -17.19 1.34 -17.38
N SER A 239 -17.63 0.72 -18.49
CA SER A 239 -17.31 -0.67 -18.78
C SER A 239 -17.15 -0.90 -20.28
N GLN A 240 -16.48 -1.98 -20.65
CA GLN A 240 -16.31 -2.43 -22.03
C GLN A 240 -16.36 -3.95 -22.12
N THR A 241 -16.80 -4.47 -23.27
CA THR A 241 -16.79 -5.91 -23.52
C THR A 241 -15.39 -6.37 -23.91
N VAL A 242 -14.90 -7.41 -23.25
CA VAL A 242 -13.58 -8.01 -23.50
C VAL A 242 -13.66 -9.53 -23.56
N ASN A 243 -12.70 -10.15 -24.25
CA ASN A 243 -12.57 -11.60 -24.33
C ASN A 243 -11.44 -12.15 -23.45
N SER A 244 -10.61 -11.28 -22.89
CA SER A 244 -9.56 -11.67 -21.96
C SER A 244 -9.37 -10.62 -20.88
N VAL A 245 -8.92 -11.05 -19.72
CA VAL A 245 -8.65 -10.20 -18.55
C VAL A 245 -7.33 -10.59 -17.93
N MET A 246 -6.71 -9.64 -17.24
CA MET A 246 -5.50 -9.87 -16.47
C MET A 246 -5.76 -9.81 -14.97
N MET A 247 -4.80 -10.22 -14.19
CA MET A 247 -4.85 -10.13 -12.74
C MET A 247 -5.09 -8.69 -12.28
N GLY A 248 -6.08 -8.50 -11.40
CA GLY A 248 -6.51 -7.18 -10.89
C GLY A 248 -7.78 -6.64 -11.56
N ASP A 249 -8.09 -7.08 -12.76
CA ASP A 249 -9.30 -6.68 -13.48
C ASP A 249 -10.58 -7.09 -12.73
N ILE A 250 -11.62 -6.24 -12.82
CA ILE A 250 -12.97 -6.57 -12.32
C ILE A 250 -13.85 -6.81 -13.52
N VAL A 251 -14.33 -8.04 -13.66
CA VAL A 251 -15.16 -8.50 -14.78
C VAL A 251 -16.44 -9.18 -14.29
N LYS A 252 -17.52 -9.06 -15.07
CA LYS A 252 -18.80 -9.72 -14.84
C LYS A 252 -19.17 -10.58 -16.04
#